data_ed45d47bf0921766a285d38b218959c9
#
_entry.id   ed45d47bf0921766a285d38b218959c9
#
_cell.length_a   1.000
_cell.length_b   1.000
_cell.length_c   1.000
_cell.angle_alpha   90.00
_cell.angle_beta   90.00
_cell.angle_gamma   90.00
#
_symmetry.space_group_name_H-M   'P 1'
#
loop_
_entity.id
_entity.type
_entity.pdbx_description
1 polymer ?
#
loop_
_entity_poly.entity_id
_entity_poly.type
_entity_poly.pdbx_seq_one_letter_code
_entity_poly.pdbx_strand_id
1 'polypeptide(L)'
;MNILVTGANGLLGRAVMTELRRRGHHGIAVGRAPQCRSTDAAAYVQADLCDASAVQALFAGVQPDAVIHCAAWTDVDGAELPENREQVFAVNRDSTQNVAEASRDHGCKLLYVTTDYVFDGTYPAPYPADCDRFAPLNVYGQSKLAGERAVCGTLAQHFIVRTSWLYGAGGKNFVRTMLQLSRTHDTLRVVCDQVGTPTYVPDLARLLADMVETDRYGRYNAVNSGGYLSWYDFARAIFRAAGIPMTVLPVTSEEYGQSRAVRPRNSRLDTAKLAAAGFRPLPDWQDALARYLAAEQP
;
A
#
# COMPACT_ATOMS: atom_id res chain seq x y z
N MET A 1 -16.56 -4.39 15.70
CA MET A 1 -15.59 -3.31 16.01
C MET A 1 -15.90 -2.08 15.20
N ASN A 2 -15.70 -0.90 15.77
CA ASN A 2 -15.65 0.37 15.05
C ASN A 2 -14.24 0.55 14.50
N ILE A 3 -14.07 0.49 13.18
CA ILE A 3 -12.75 0.56 12.54
C ILE A 3 -12.67 1.80 11.67
N LEU A 4 -11.77 2.71 12.03
CA LEU A 4 -11.49 3.92 11.28
C LEU A 4 -10.55 3.59 10.12
N VAL A 5 -10.95 3.92 8.88
CA VAL A 5 -10.12 3.70 7.68
C VAL A 5 -9.78 5.04 7.06
N THR A 6 -8.52 5.45 7.16
CA THR A 6 -8.04 6.67 6.49
C THR A 6 -7.65 6.37 5.05
N GLY A 7 -7.74 7.38 4.18
CA GLY A 7 -7.50 7.14 2.75
C GLY A 7 -8.53 6.20 2.11
N ALA A 8 -9.73 6.14 2.68
CA ALA A 8 -10.80 5.22 2.29
C ALA A 8 -11.26 5.37 0.82
N ASN A 9 -11.04 6.54 0.20
CA ASN A 9 -11.31 6.77 -1.22
C ASN A 9 -10.22 6.25 -2.16
N GLY A 10 -9.08 5.81 -1.62
CA GLY A 10 -7.95 5.24 -2.36
C GLY A 10 -8.17 3.78 -2.78
N LEU A 11 -7.22 3.26 -3.55
CA LEU A 11 -7.26 1.90 -4.09
C LEU A 11 -7.39 0.86 -2.97
N LEU A 12 -6.49 0.87 -1.99
CA LEU A 12 -6.49 -0.06 -0.87
C LEU A 12 -7.63 0.23 0.10
N GLY A 13 -7.87 1.52 0.45
CA GLY A 13 -8.88 1.89 1.43
C GLY A 13 -10.28 1.39 1.06
N ARG A 14 -10.67 1.44 -0.22
CA ARG A 14 -11.95 0.90 -0.70
C ARG A 14 -12.04 -0.61 -0.52
N ALA A 15 -10.98 -1.35 -0.86
CA ALA A 15 -10.94 -2.79 -0.66
C ALA A 15 -11.03 -3.17 0.84
N VAL A 16 -10.38 -2.38 1.70
CA VAL A 16 -10.51 -2.53 3.16
C VAL A 16 -11.96 -2.31 3.61
N MET A 17 -12.62 -1.25 3.13
CA MET A 17 -14.02 -0.99 3.48
C MET A 17 -14.94 -2.15 3.07
N THR A 18 -14.76 -2.70 1.86
CA THR A 18 -15.52 -3.87 1.38
C THR A 18 -15.29 -5.09 2.28
N GLU A 19 -14.04 -5.37 2.66
CA GLU A 19 -13.73 -6.50 3.52
C GLU A 19 -14.28 -6.34 4.93
N LEU A 20 -14.19 -5.14 5.51
CA LEU A 20 -14.74 -4.86 6.84
C LEU A 20 -16.25 -5.06 6.88
N ARG A 21 -16.98 -4.57 5.85
CA ARG A 21 -18.42 -4.80 5.73
C ARG A 21 -18.76 -6.28 5.62
N ARG A 22 -17.98 -7.04 4.81
CA ARG A 22 -18.16 -8.49 4.65
C ARG A 22 -18.04 -9.25 5.97
N ARG A 23 -17.19 -8.75 6.90
CA ARG A 23 -17.00 -9.32 8.25
C ARG A 23 -17.98 -8.80 9.29
N GLY A 24 -18.87 -7.90 8.94
CA GLY A 24 -19.80 -7.28 9.89
C GLY A 24 -19.17 -6.25 10.82
N HIS A 25 -18.00 -5.70 10.46
CA HIS A 25 -17.43 -4.57 11.18
C HIS A 25 -18.10 -3.24 10.77
N HIS A 26 -18.13 -2.30 11.70
CA HIS A 26 -18.58 -0.94 11.45
C HIS A 26 -17.40 -0.10 10.94
N GLY A 27 -17.23 -0.08 9.61
CA GLY A 27 -16.16 0.66 8.97
C GLY A 27 -16.50 2.12 8.80
N ILE A 28 -15.70 3.03 9.39
CA ILE A 28 -15.85 4.48 9.25
C ILE A 28 -14.76 4.98 8.30
N ALA A 29 -15.20 5.48 7.14
CA ALA A 29 -14.31 5.99 6.11
C ALA A 29 -13.89 7.43 6.41
N VAL A 30 -12.59 7.74 6.24
CA VAL A 30 -12.05 9.10 6.39
C VAL A 30 -11.27 9.53 5.16
N GLY A 31 -11.48 10.75 4.73
CA GLY A 31 -10.76 11.34 3.61
C GLY A 31 -10.96 12.85 3.50
N ARG A 32 -10.16 13.51 2.65
CA ARG A 32 -10.23 14.97 2.41
C ARG A 32 -11.34 15.37 1.42
N ALA A 33 -11.75 14.44 0.57
CA ALA A 33 -12.81 14.72 -0.42
C ALA A 33 -14.16 14.95 0.29
N PRO A 34 -15.05 15.77 -0.29
CA PRO A 34 -16.35 16.03 0.32
C PRO A 34 -17.30 14.81 0.31
N GLN A 35 -16.97 13.78 -0.48
CA GLN A 35 -17.82 12.59 -0.62
C GLN A 35 -17.01 11.29 -0.50
N CYS A 36 -17.63 10.29 0.12
CA CYS A 36 -17.13 8.92 0.12
C CYS A 36 -17.34 8.27 -1.25
N ARG A 37 -16.30 7.59 -1.74
CA ARG A 37 -16.38 6.77 -2.97
C ARG A 37 -16.67 5.30 -2.67
N SER A 38 -16.58 4.88 -1.41
CA SER A 38 -16.93 3.53 -1.00
C SER A 38 -18.40 3.46 -0.64
N THR A 39 -19.13 2.55 -1.27
CA THR A 39 -20.52 2.23 -0.94
C THR A 39 -20.63 1.31 0.28
N ASP A 40 -19.50 0.80 0.76
CA ASP A 40 -19.41 -0.16 1.87
C ASP A 40 -19.11 0.50 3.22
N ALA A 41 -18.94 1.84 3.24
CA ALA A 41 -18.74 2.59 4.46
C ALA A 41 -20.03 2.70 5.27
N ALA A 42 -19.97 2.41 6.56
CA ALA A 42 -21.07 2.63 7.47
C ALA A 42 -21.30 4.13 7.76
N ALA A 43 -20.19 4.89 7.76
CA ALA A 43 -20.18 6.35 7.87
C ALA A 43 -18.98 6.93 7.12
N TYR A 44 -19.05 8.21 6.76
CA TYR A 44 -17.94 8.96 6.19
C TYR A 44 -17.72 10.25 6.96
N VAL A 45 -16.47 10.51 7.30
CA VAL A 45 -16.06 11.77 7.92
C VAL A 45 -15.05 12.47 7.03
N GLN A 46 -15.33 13.69 6.62
CA GLN A 46 -14.36 14.54 5.93
C GLN A 46 -13.41 15.14 6.98
N ALA A 47 -12.12 14.83 6.88
CA ALA A 47 -11.10 15.40 7.76
C ALA A 47 -9.76 15.55 7.02
N ASP A 48 -9.01 16.60 7.35
CA ASP A 48 -7.61 16.73 7.01
C ASP A 48 -6.77 16.15 8.16
N LEU A 49 -6.07 15.07 7.90
CA LEU A 49 -5.24 14.39 8.89
C LEU A 49 -3.95 15.17 9.25
N CYS A 50 -3.60 16.21 8.45
CA CYS A 50 -2.50 17.09 8.78
C CYS A 50 -2.88 18.12 9.90
N ASP A 51 -4.16 18.30 10.16
CA ASP A 51 -4.67 19.10 11.27
C ASP A 51 -4.86 18.22 12.52
N ALA A 52 -3.98 18.40 13.52
CA ALA A 52 -4.03 17.61 14.75
C ALA A 52 -5.34 17.80 15.52
N SER A 53 -5.93 19.01 15.51
CA SER A 53 -7.18 19.28 16.20
C SER A 53 -8.37 18.59 15.52
N ALA A 54 -8.38 18.56 14.18
CA ALA A 54 -9.38 17.83 13.41
C ALA A 54 -9.28 16.31 13.66
N VAL A 55 -8.06 15.77 13.81
CA VAL A 55 -7.84 14.35 14.13
C VAL A 55 -8.34 14.03 15.54
N GLN A 56 -8.03 14.85 16.54
CA GLN A 56 -8.54 14.65 17.90
C GLN A 56 -10.09 14.72 17.97
N ALA A 57 -10.69 15.67 17.29
CA ALA A 57 -12.16 15.78 17.21
C ALA A 57 -12.79 14.56 16.52
N LEU A 58 -12.15 14.04 15.43
CA LEU A 58 -12.55 12.83 14.74
C LEU A 58 -12.57 11.63 15.67
N PHE A 59 -11.50 11.41 16.44
CA PHE A 59 -11.40 10.27 17.36
C PHE A 59 -12.38 10.38 18.52
N ALA A 60 -12.56 11.58 19.08
CA ALA A 60 -13.54 11.83 20.12
C ALA A 60 -14.98 11.53 19.66
N GLY A 61 -15.33 11.90 18.41
CA GLY A 61 -16.65 11.65 17.85
C GLY A 61 -16.91 10.21 17.43
N VAL A 62 -15.87 9.50 16.95
CA VAL A 62 -16.00 8.14 16.39
C VAL A 62 -15.74 7.06 17.46
N GLN A 63 -14.83 7.30 18.39
CA GLN A 63 -14.35 6.33 19.41
C GLN A 63 -13.97 4.97 18.75
N PRO A 64 -12.95 4.93 17.87
CA PRO A 64 -12.60 3.71 17.14
C PRO A 64 -11.95 2.68 18.07
N ASP A 65 -12.24 1.39 17.85
CA ASP A 65 -11.52 0.27 18.45
C ASP A 65 -10.15 0.05 17.78
N ALA A 66 -10.07 0.37 16.48
CA ALA A 66 -8.86 0.23 15.67
C ALA A 66 -8.84 1.22 14.51
N VAL A 67 -7.63 1.53 14.03
CA VAL A 67 -7.39 2.35 12.84
C VAL A 67 -6.62 1.56 11.79
N ILE A 68 -7.10 1.54 10.54
CA ILE A 68 -6.34 1.12 9.36
C ILE A 68 -5.93 2.37 8.59
N HIS A 69 -4.67 2.76 8.69
CA HIS A 69 -4.14 3.99 8.11
C HIS A 69 -3.58 3.72 6.72
N CYS A 70 -4.42 3.99 5.68
CA CYS A 70 -4.06 3.86 4.27
C CYS A 70 -3.82 5.21 3.57
N ALA A 71 -4.06 6.34 4.26
CA ALA A 71 -3.82 7.65 3.69
C ALA A 71 -2.32 7.86 3.45
N ALA A 72 -1.96 8.26 2.24
CA ALA A 72 -0.59 8.56 1.87
C ALA A 72 -0.53 9.41 0.59
N TRP A 73 0.55 10.16 0.43
CA TRP A 73 1.02 10.62 -0.86
C TRP A 73 1.73 9.44 -1.55
N THR A 74 1.27 9.03 -2.72
CA THR A 74 1.75 7.83 -3.43
C THR A 74 2.31 8.13 -4.82
N ASP A 75 2.28 9.37 -5.27
CA ASP A 75 2.95 9.80 -6.50
C ASP A 75 4.45 9.93 -6.23
N VAL A 76 5.19 8.86 -6.55
CA VAL A 76 6.62 8.72 -6.25
C VAL A 76 7.45 9.75 -7.05
N ASP A 77 7.15 9.93 -8.35
CA ASP A 77 7.87 10.88 -9.20
C ASP A 77 7.47 12.33 -8.89
N GLY A 78 6.21 12.58 -8.57
CA GLY A 78 5.73 13.88 -8.11
C GLY A 78 6.32 14.29 -6.76
N ALA A 79 6.69 13.31 -5.90
CA ALA A 79 7.34 13.59 -4.63
C ALA A 79 8.76 14.19 -4.77
N GLU A 80 9.44 13.94 -5.91
CA GLU A 80 10.77 14.50 -6.19
C GLU A 80 10.73 15.96 -6.62
N LEU A 81 9.56 16.51 -6.92
CA LEU A 81 9.42 17.94 -7.23
C LEU A 81 9.64 18.75 -5.94
N PRO A 82 10.57 19.74 -5.95
CA PRO A 82 10.91 20.53 -4.75
C PRO A 82 9.69 21.16 -4.09
N GLU A 83 8.74 21.66 -4.88
CA GLU A 83 7.49 22.26 -4.44
C GLU A 83 6.54 21.32 -3.69
N ASN A 84 6.67 20.02 -3.92
CA ASN A 84 5.81 19.00 -3.28
C ASN A 84 6.42 18.44 -2.00
N ARG A 85 7.72 18.63 -1.77
CA ARG A 85 8.45 17.94 -0.68
C ARG A 85 7.82 18.18 0.69
N GLU A 86 7.47 19.41 1.02
CA GLU A 86 6.84 19.74 2.30
C GLU A 86 5.49 19.04 2.44
N GLN A 87 4.64 19.10 1.41
CA GLN A 87 3.33 18.44 1.39
C GLN A 87 3.43 16.90 1.48
N VAL A 88 4.45 16.31 0.84
CA VAL A 88 4.71 14.86 0.93
C VAL A 88 5.00 14.44 2.37
N PHE A 89 5.85 15.19 3.08
CA PHE A 89 6.14 14.93 4.50
C PHE A 89 4.94 15.22 5.40
N ALA A 90 4.20 16.29 5.15
CA ALA A 90 2.97 16.59 5.88
C ALA A 90 1.97 15.43 5.78
N VAL A 91 1.76 14.89 4.56
CA VAL A 91 0.82 13.79 4.35
C VAL A 91 1.35 12.44 4.87
N ASN A 92 2.64 12.12 4.71
CA ASN A 92 3.15 10.78 5.04
C ASN A 92 3.76 10.67 6.44
N ARG A 93 4.24 11.77 7.01
CA ARG A 93 4.82 11.83 8.36
C ARG A 93 3.88 12.47 9.36
N ASP A 94 3.50 13.75 9.13
CA ASP A 94 2.81 14.53 10.16
C ASP A 94 1.38 14.05 10.38
N SER A 95 0.65 13.73 9.30
CA SER A 95 -0.68 13.12 9.44
C SER A 95 -0.63 11.75 10.13
N THR A 96 0.44 10.96 9.87
CA THR A 96 0.65 9.66 10.52
C THR A 96 0.97 9.85 12.02
N GLN A 97 1.76 10.86 12.36
CA GLN A 97 2.03 11.24 13.76
C GLN A 97 0.75 11.62 14.48
N ASN A 98 -0.08 12.50 13.90
CA ASN A 98 -1.36 12.92 14.47
C ASN A 98 -2.29 11.72 14.73
N VAL A 99 -2.40 10.80 13.75
CA VAL A 99 -3.21 9.58 13.88
C VAL A 99 -2.64 8.66 14.96
N ALA A 100 -1.32 8.52 15.05
CA ALA A 100 -0.68 7.68 16.07
C ALA A 100 -0.89 8.24 17.48
N GLU A 101 -0.77 9.56 17.67
CA GLU A 101 -1.02 10.23 18.95
C GLU A 101 -2.47 10.07 19.37
N ALA A 102 -3.42 10.35 18.47
CA ALA A 102 -4.84 10.16 18.76
C ALA A 102 -5.17 8.69 19.07
N SER A 103 -4.55 7.73 18.36
CA SER A 103 -4.73 6.29 18.67
C SER A 103 -4.24 5.94 20.07
N ARG A 104 -3.08 6.47 20.48
CA ARG A 104 -2.54 6.31 21.85
C ARG A 104 -3.50 6.90 22.89
N ASP A 105 -3.93 8.16 22.67
CA ASP A 105 -4.72 8.92 23.64
C ASP A 105 -6.12 8.32 23.83
N HIS A 106 -6.66 7.66 22.79
CA HIS A 106 -7.96 6.96 22.84
C HIS A 106 -7.84 5.46 23.09
N GLY A 107 -6.63 4.92 23.29
CA GLY A 107 -6.41 3.52 23.62
C GLY A 107 -6.77 2.53 22.50
N CYS A 108 -6.79 2.96 21.23
CA CYS A 108 -7.08 2.09 20.09
C CYS A 108 -5.81 1.63 19.38
N LYS A 109 -5.85 0.45 18.74
CA LYS A 109 -4.73 -0.08 17.97
C LYS A 109 -4.62 0.59 16.59
N LEU A 110 -3.39 0.74 16.10
CA LEU A 110 -3.09 1.35 14.81
C LEU A 110 -2.39 0.36 13.87
N LEU A 111 -2.96 0.16 12.68
CA LEU A 111 -2.31 -0.52 11.58
C LEU A 111 -1.90 0.52 10.52
N TYR A 112 -0.60 0.66 10.30
CA TYR A 112 -0.02 1.58 9.31
C TYR A 112 0.48 0.82 8.09
N VAL A 113 -0.06 1.16 6.91
CA VAL A 113 0.38 0.59 5.64
C VAL A 113 1.52 1.44 5.09
N THR A 114 2.65 0.79 4.80
CA THR A 114 3.86 1.43 4.30
C THR A 114 4.42 0.68 3.08
N THR A 115 5.69 0.86 2.74
CA THR A 115 6.28 0.49 1.45
C THR A 115 7.64 -0.20 1.60
N ASP A 116 8.00 -0.99 0.59
CA ASP A 116 9.34 -1.50 0.34
C ASP A 116 10.38 -0.38 0.08
N TYR A 117 9.95 0.83 -0.34
CA TYR A 117 10.84 1.96 -0.64
C TYR A 117 11.54 2.56 0.59
N VAL A 118 11.31 2.02 1.78
CA VAL A 118 12.12 2.33 2.98
C VAL A 118 13.53 1.74 2.89
N PHE A 119 13.78 0.85 1.93
CA PHE A 119 15.07 0.20 1.68
C PHE A 119 15.73 0.74 0.40
N ASP A 120 17.06 0.57 0.29
CA ASP A 120 17.87 1.01 -0.86
C ASP A 120 17.90 0.00 -2.04
N GLY A 121 17.42 -1.21 -1.82
CA GLY A 121 17.46 -2.26 -2.84
C GLY A 121 18.84 -2.93 -3.03
N THR A 122 19.80 -2.76 -2.12
CA THR A 122 21.15 -3.35 -2.22
C THR A 122 21.29 -4.67 -1.45
N TYR A 123 20.34 -5.01 -0.59
CA TYR A 123 20.37 -6.26 0.15
C TYR A 123 20.27 -7.46 -0.80
N PRO A 124 21.16 -8.49 -0.69
CA PRO A 124 21.26 -9.56 -1.68
C PRO A 124 20.08 -10.55 -1.64
N ALA A 125 19.32 -10.58 -0.55
CA ALA A 125 18.18 -11.47 -0.30
C ALA A 125 16.85 -10.66 -0.21
N PRO A 126 15.70 -11.31 -0.09
CA PRO A 126 14.46 -10.63 0.29
C PRO A 126 14.60 -9.98 1.68
N TYR A 127 14.09 -8.76 1.84
CA TYR A 127 14.15 -8.02 3.11
C TYR A 127 13.25 -8.68 4.17
N PRO A 128 13.81 -9.14 5.31
CA PRO A 128 13.00 -9.61 6.43
C PRO A 128 12.10 -8.50 7.00
N ALA A 129 10.98 -8.86 7.64
CA ALA A 129 10.08 -7.88 8.25
C ALA A 129 10.75 -7.04 9.35
N ASP A 130 11.70 -7.63 10.09
CA ASP A 130 12.45 -6.96 11.15
C ASP A 130 13.77 -6.31 10.68
N CYS A 131 14.01 -6.25 9.35
CA CYS A 131 15.17 -5.56 8.82
C CYS A 131 15.13 -4.07 9.17
N ASP A 132 16.24 -3.57 9.70
CA ASP A 132 16.46 -2.17 10.12
C ASP A 132 17.44 -1.40 9.22
N ARG A 133 17.88 -2.01 8.10
CA ARG A 133 18.77 -1.39 7.11
C ARG A 133 17.99 -0.39 6.24
N PHE A 134 17.46 0.65 6.86
CA PHE A 134 16.72 1.68 6.17
C PHE A 134 17.64 2.66 5.45
N ALA A 135 17.47 2.80 4.15
CA ALA A 135 18.21 3.75 3.32
C ALA A 135 17.36 4.16 2.08
N PRO A 136 16.23 4.85 2.28
CA PRO A 136 15.33 5.20 1.20
C PRO A 136 15.98 6.09 0.16
N LEU A 137 15.86 5.74 -1.14
CA LEU A 137 16.51 6.41 -2.26
C LEU A 137 15.78 7.66 -2.76
N ASN A 138 14.54 7.87 -2.34
CA ASN A 138 13.67 8.91 -2.87
C ASN A 138 12.83 9.56 -1.75
N VAL A 139 12.26 10.73 -2.04
CA VAL A 139 11.48 11.53 -1.09
C VAL A 139 10.26 10.77 -0.57
N TYR A 140 9.57 10.00 -1.43
CA TYR A 140 8.46 9.15 -1.02
C TYR A 140 8.89 8.14 0.04
N GLY A 141 9.95 7.36 -0.21
CA GLY A 141 10.47 6.38 0.74
C GLY A 141 10.93 7.02 2.06
N GLN A 142 11.61 8.19 1.99
CA GLN A 142 12.01 8.95 3.17
C GLN A 142 10.80 9.36 4.02
N SER A 143 9.75 9.88 3.38
CA SER A 143 8.54 10.32 4.07
C SER A 143 7.75 9.16 4.69
N LYS A 144 7.67 8.01 4.01
CA LYS A 144 7.03 6.79 4.53
C LYS A 144 7.81 6.20 5.70
N LEU A 145 9.14 6.19 5.64
CA LEU A 145 9.98 5.77 6.77
C LEU A 145 9.80 6.69 7.97
N ALA A 146 9.68 8.00 7.74
CA ALA A 146 9.40 8.95 8.82
C ALA A 146 8.05 8.65 9.49
N GLY A 147 7.02 8.26 8.72
CA GLY A 147 5.76 7.77 9.26
C GLY A 147 5.88 6.46 10.06
N GLU A 148 6.68 5.47 9.60
CA GLU A 148 6.95 4.26 10.39
C GLU A 148 7.57 4.61 11.76
N ARG A 149 8.54 5.53 11.78
CA ARG A 149 9.20 5.99 13.01
C ARG A 149 8.23 6.72 13.93
N ALA A 150 7.34 7.54 13.36
CA ALA A 150 6.29 8.21 14.11
C ALA A 150 5.38 7.22 14.84
N VAL A 151 4.89 6.19 14.15
CA VAL A 151 4.03 5.14 14.75
C VAL A 151 4.80 4.38 15.83
N CYS A 152 6.00 3.87 15.51
CA CYS A 152 6.80 3.07 16.45
C CYS A 152 7.21 3.85 17.71
N GLY A 153 7.44 5.16 17.59
CA GLY A 153 7.80 6.02 18.72
C GLY A 153 6.62 6.47 19.57
N THR A 154 5.39 6.31 19.09
CA THR A 154 4.20 6.88 19.75
C THR A 154 3.35 5.87 20.51
N LEU A 155 3.09 4.67 19.96
CA LEU A 155 2.25 3.68 20.61
C LEU A 155 2.76 2.24 20.43
N ALA A 156 2.60 1.40 21.46
CA ALA A 156 3.03 -0.01 21.43
C ALA A 156 2.04 -0.90 20.65
N GLN A 157 0.76 -0.58 20.67
CA GLN A 157 -0.31 -1.36 20.05
C GLN A 157 -0.41 -1.04 18.54
N HIS A 158 0.64 -1.37 17.76
CA HIS A 158 0.68 -1.06 16.36
C HIS A 158 1.11 -2.23 15.47
N PHE A 159 0.64 -2.19 14.23
CA PHE A 159 1.14 -2.99 13.12
C PHE A 159 1.77 -2.07 12.07
N ILE A 160 3.00 -2.36 11.66
CA ILE A 160 3.63 -1.77 10.47
C ILE A 160 3.55 -2.81 9.37
N VAL A 161 2.85 -2.52 8.28
CA VAL A 161 2.66 -3.46 7.17
C VAL A 161 3.28 -2.88 5.91
N ARG A 162 4.47 -3.41 5.53
CA ARG A 162 5.14 -3.06 4.29
C ARG A 162 4.60 -3.89 3.15
N THR A 163 4.31 -3.23 2.05
CA THR A 163 3.81 -3.86 0.83
C THR A 163 4.48 -3.24 -0.39
N SER A 164 4.29 -3.85 -1.56
CA SER A 164 4.83 -3.37 -2.83
C SER A 164 3.84 -3.59 -3.97
N TRP A 165 3.97 -2.81 -5.05
CA TRP A 165 3.33 -3.03 -6.35
C TRP A 165 1.82 -3.28 -6.29
N LEU A 166 1.11 -2.44 -5.53
CA LEU A 166 -0.33 -2.58 -5.34
C LEU A 166 -1.11 -2.44 -6.64
N TYR A 167 -2.04 -3.35 -6.89
CA TYR A 167 -2.99 -3.27 -8.00
C TYR A 167 -4.38 -3.77 -7.59
N GLY A 168 -5.40 -3.28 -8.29
CA GLY A 168 -6.80 -3.63 -8.02
C GLY A 168 -7.76 -2.74 -8.79
N ALA A 169 -9.05 -3.01 -8.63
CA ALA A 169 -10.12 -2.30 -9.32
C ALA A 169 -10.24 -0.83 -8.90
N GLY A 170 -10.60 0.01 -9.87
CA GLY A 170 -11.03 1.38 -9.60
C GLY A 170 -9.95 2.41 -9.32
N GLY A 171 -8.68 2.17 -9.67
CA GLY A 171 -7.56 3.11 -9.55
C GLY A 171 -6.50 2.93 -10.63
N LYS A 172 -5.57 3.89 -10.73
CA LYS A 172 -4.38 3.72 -11.57
C LYS A 172 -3.50 2.62 -10.95
N ASN A 173 -3.06 1.68 -11.76
CA ASN A 173 -2.09 0.64 -11.37
C ASN A 173 -1.39 0.09 -12.61
N PHE A 174 -0.30 -0.64 -12.41
CA PHE A 174 0.53 -1.16 -13.49
C PHE A 174 -0.25 -2.08 -14.45
N VAL A 175 -1.05 -3.02 -13.92
CA VAL A 175 -1.83 -3.96 -14.74
C VAL A 175 -2.77 -3.21 -15.68
N ARG A 176 -3.54 -2.27 -15.13
CA ARG A 176 -4.46 -1.44 -15.92
C ARG A 176 -3.73 -0.59 -16.96
N THR A 177 -2.57 -0.04 -16.61
CA THR A 177 -1.74 0.73 -17.53
C THR A 177 -1.26 -0.14 -18.69
N MET A 178 -0.78 -1.36 -18.45
CA MET A 178 -0.38 -2.29 -19.51
C MET A 178 -1.55 -2.63 -20.43
N LEU A 179 -2.71 -2.95 -19.90
CA LEU A 179 -3.92 -3.23 -20.68
C LEU A 179 -4.41 -2.02 -21.49
N GLN A 180 -4.23 -0.80 -21.00
CA GLN A 180 -4.57 0.42 -21.76
C GLN A 180 -3.58 0.66 -22.91
N LEU A 181 -2.28 0.51 -22.65
CA LEU A 181 -1.24 0.71 -23.65
C LEU A 181 -1.33 -0.32 -24.80
N SER A 182 -1.78 -1.56 -24.52
CA SER A 182 -1.94 -2.57 -25.55
C SER A 182 -3.01 -2.26 -26.60
N ARG A 183 -3.87 -1.27 -26.34
CA ARG A 183 -4.88 -0.82 -27.31
C ARG A 183 -4.30 0.07 -28.42
N THR A 184 -3.11 0.62 -28.20
CA THR A 184 -2.51 1.64 -29.07
C THR A 184 -1.06 1.34 -29.48
N HIS A 185 -0.46 0.28 -28.90
CA HIS A 185 0.93 -0.09 -29.13
C HIS A 185 1.04 -1.61 -29.34
N ASP A 186 1.90 -2.02 -30.25
CA ASP A 186 2.22 -3.45 -30.47
C ASP A 186 3.53 -3.85 -29.74
N THR A 187 4.30 -2.86 -29.29
CA THR A 187 5.56 -3.06 -28.57
C THR A 187 5.68 -2.11 -27.40
N LEU A 188 6.09 -2.64 -26.25
CA LEU A 188 6.35 -1.84 -25.04
C LEU A 188 7.76 -2.13 -24.49
N ARG A 189 8.43 -1.08 -24.01
CA ARG A 189 9.70 -1.18 -23.27
C ARG A 189 9.39 -1.20 -21.78
N VAL A 190 9.81 -2.24 -21.06
CA VAL A 190 9.52 -2.40 -19.64
C VAL A 190 10.78 -2.75 -18.84
N VAL A 191 10.93 -2.12 -17.68
CA VAL A 191 12.11 -2.27 -16.79
C VAL A 191 12.25 -3.72 -16.33
N CYS A 192 13.46 -4.30 -16.47
CA CYS A 192 13.77 -5.69 -16.12
C CYS A 192 14.73 -5.84 -14.93
N ASP A 193 15.34 -4.75 -14.45
CA ASP A 193 16.32 -4.75 -13.35
C ASP A 193 15.76 -4.29 -11.99
N GLN A 194 14.44 -4.13 -11.89
CA GLN A 194 13.72 -3.93 -10.63
C GLN A 194 12.89 -5.18 -10.34
N VAL A 195 13.18 -5.85 -9.22
CA VAL A 195 12.58 -7.14 -8.85
C VAL A 195 11.79 -7.02 -7.55
N GLY A 196 10.56 -7.48 -7.54
CA GLY A 196 9.64 -7.42 -6.40
C GLY A 196 8.51 -8.43 -6.52
N THR A 197 7.39 -8.15 -5.87
CA THR A 197 6.18 -8.97 -5.95
C THR A 197 4.95 -8.06 -6.07
N PRO A 198 4.06 -8.29 -7.06
CA PRO A 198 2.79 -7.57 -7.14
C PRO A 198 1.88 -7.98 -5.98
N THR A 199 1.06 -7.02 -5.52
CA THR A 199 0.12 -7.25 -4.41
C THR A 199 -1.28 -6.83 -4.81
N TYR A 200 -2.20 -7.78 -4.82
CA TYR A 200 -3.62 -7.56 -5.11
C TYR A 200 -4.33 -7.01 -3.87
N VAL A 201 -4.92 -5.82 -4.00
CA VAL A 201 -5.48 -5.11 -2.84
C VAL A 201 -6.58 -5.84 -2.08
N PRO A 202 -7.48 -6.67 -2.68
CA PRO A 202 -8.42 -7.48 -1.91
C PRO A 202 -7.74 -8.52 -1.03
N ASP A 203 -6.63 -9.12 -1.47
CA ASP A 203 -5.87 -10.08 -0.66
C ASP A 203 -5.20 -9.38 0.51
N LEU A 204 -4.62 -8.21 0.27
CA LEU A 204 -4.04 -7.39 1.33
C LEU A 204 -5.12 -6.93 2.32
N ALA A 205 -6.27 -6.43 1.84
CA ALA A 205 -7.37 -5.97 2.68
C ALA A 205 -7.87 -7.07 3.63
N ARG A 206 -7.96 -8.33 3.16
CA ARG A 206 -8.27 -9.50 3.99
C ARG A 206 -7.27 -9.65 5.13
N LEU A 207 -5.97 -9.57 4.83
CA LEU A 207 -4.92 -9.69 5.86
C LEU A 207 -4.98 -8.53 6.85
N LEU A 208 -5.18 -7.28 6.39
CA LEU A 208 -5.29 -6.12 7.29
C LEU A 208 -6.47 -6.27 8.26
N ALA A 209 -7.60 -6.82 7.79
CA ALA A 209 -8.74 -7.13 8.63
C ALA A 209 -8.43 -8.28 9.62
N ASP A 210 -7.73 -9.36 9.18
CA ASP A 210 -7.24 -10.42 10.08
C ASP A 210 -6.34 -9.85 11.19
N MET A 211 -5.47 -8.88 10.85
CA MET A 211 -4.53 -8.28 11.80
C MET A 211 -5.24 -7.44 12.88
N VAL A 212 -6.17 -6.56 12.49
CA VAL A 212 -6.84 -5.68 13.46
C VAL A 212 -7.74 -6.44 14.44
N GLU A 213 -8.17 -7.67 14.11
CA GLU A 213 -8.91 -8.57 14.99
C GLU A 213 -8.02 -9.24 16.06
N THR A 214 -6.69 -9.02 16.03
CA THR A 214 -5.72 -9.62 16.95
C THR A 214 -4.88 -8.57 17.69
N ASP A 215 -4.06 -9.02 18.63
CA ASP A 215 -3.04 -8.23 19.33
C ASP A 215 -1.61 -8.68 18.97
N ARG A 216 -1.42 -9.30 17.80
CA ARG A 216 -0.11 -9.77 17.30
C ARG A 216 0.66 -8.62 16.68
N TYR A 217 0.91 -7.58 17.48
CA TYR A 217 1.57 -6.33 17.07
C TYR A 217 2.96 -6.56 16.48
N GLY A 218 3.46 -5.58 15.75
CA GLY A 218 4.81 -5.57 15.21
C GLY A 218 4.91 -5.21 13.72
N ARG A 219 6.09 -5.49 13.14
CA ARG A 219 6.38 -5.22 11.73
C ARG A 219 6.16 -6.47 10.90
N TYR A 220 5.50 -6.30 9.75
CA TYR A 220 5.19 -7.36 8.80
C TYR A 220 5.44 -6.89 7.36
N ASN A 221 5.85 -7.83 6.52
CA ASN A 221 5.84 -7.66 5.07
C ASN A 221 4.64 -8.43 4.50
N ALA A 222 3.88 -7.79 3.63
CA ALA A 222 2.64 -8.36 3.09
C ALA A 222 2.56 -8.14 1.57
N VAL A 223 2.91 -9.17 0.81
CA VAL A 223 2.80 -9.26 -0.65
C VAL A 223 2.21 -10.62 -1.03
N ASN A 224 1.68 -10.77 -2.25
CA ASN A 224 1.24 -12.08 -2.71
C ASN A 224 2.41 -13.08 -2.74
N SER A 225 2.12 -14.36 -2.57
CA SER A 225 3.11 -15.44 -2.70
C SER A 225 3.40 -15.77 -4.18
N GLY A 226 4.19 -16.81 -4.46
CA GLY A 226 4.48 -17.27 -5.82
C GLY A 226 5.79 -16.74 -6.40
N GLY A 227 6.67 -16.21 -5.54
CA GLY A 227 8.03 -15.78 -5.90
C GLY A 227 8.14 -14.32 -6.32
N TYR A 228 9.30 -14.00 -6.87
CA TYR A 228 9.70 -12.64 -7.24
C TYR A 228 9.89 -12.55 -8.74
N LEU A 229 9.56 -11.39 -9.32
CA LEU A 229 9.65 -11.15 -10.75
C LEU A 229 10.00 -9.69 -11.03
N SER A 230 10.49 -9.41 -12.24
CA SER A 230 10.70 -8.02 -12.69
C SER A 230 9.39 -7.40 -13.20
N TRP A 231 9.36 -6.08 -13.34
CA TRP A 231 8.25 -5.40 -14.04
C TRP A 231 8.07 -5.92 -15.47
N TYR A 232 9.18 -6.25 -16.15
CA TYR A 232 9.17 -6.86 -17.48
C TYR A 232 8.46 -8.23 -17.46
N ASP A 233 8.79 -9.10 -16.51
CA ASP A 233 8.15 -10.42 -16.39
C ASP A 233 6.68 -10.29 -16.02
N PHE A 234 6.36 -9.32 -15.17
CA PHE A 234 4.96 -9.05 -14.79
C PHE A 234 4.14 -8.55 -16.00
N ALA A 235 4.68 -7.64 -16.82
CA ALA A 235 4.02 -7.19 -18.05
C ALA A 235 3.74 -8.35 -19.00
N ARG A 236 4.72 -9.24 -19.22
CA ARG A 236 4.54 -10.45 -20.05
C ARG A 236 3.46 -11.38 -19.49
N ALA A 237 3.43 -11.57 -18.18
CA ALA A 237 2.41 -12.37 -17.51
C ALA A 237 1.01 -11.78 -17.67
N ILE A 238 0.87 -10.45 -17.55
CA ILE A 238 -0.39 -9.74 -17.76
C ILE A 238 -0.92 -9.99 -19.18
N PHE A 239 -0.11 -9.77 -20.21
CA PHE A 239 -0.54 -9.94 -21.60
C PHE A 239 -0.87 -11.40 -21.92
N ARG A 240 -0.06 -12.35 -21.42
CA ARG A 240 -0.35 -13.78 -21.57
C ARG A 240 -1.69 -14.15 -20.94
N ALA A 241 -1.93 -13.72 -19.69
CA ALA A 241 -3.16 -14.03 -18.97
C ALA A 241 -4.40 -13.36 -19.60
N ALA A 242 -4.22 -12.18 -20.21
CA ALA A 242 -5.28 -11.45 -20.92
C ALA A 242 -5.50 -11.96 -22.37
N GLY A 243 -4.66 -12.87 -22.88
CA GLY A 243 -4.74 -13.35 -24.29
C GLY A 243 -4.38 -12.27 -25.32
N ILE A 244 -3.58 -11.26 -24.95
CA ILE A 244 -3.22 -10.14 -25.81
C ILE A 244 -1.83 -10.39 -26.43
N PRO A 245 -1.71 -10.45 -27.78
CA PRO A 245 -0.42 -10.55 -28.44
C PRO A 245 0.33 -9.20 -28.32
N MET A 246 1.37 -9.17 -27.48
CA MET A 246 2.17 -7.96 -27.22
C MET A 246 3.65 -8.30 -27.22
N THR A 247 4.46 -7.51 -27.95
CA THR A 247 5.92 -7.57 -27.83
C THR A 247 6.36 -6.71 -26.65
N VAL A 248 7.01 -7.34 -25.65
CA VAL A 248 7.58 -6.64 -24.52
C VAL A 248 9.10 -6.72 -24.60
N LEU A 249 9.78 -5.58 -24.63
CA LEU A 249 11.24 -5.48 -24.71
C LEU A 249 11.77 -5.15 -23.32
N PRO A 250 12.74 -5.94 -22.80
CA PRO A 250 13.39 -5.63 -21.54
C PRO A 250 14.30 -4.41 -21.69
N VAL A 251 14.27 -3.52 -20.72
CA VAL A 251 15.20 -2.39 -20.62
C VAL A 251 15.66 -2.25 -19.17
N THR A 252 16.85 -1.71 -18.96
CA THR A 252 17.30 -1.34 -17.62
C THR A 252 16.61 -0.05 -17.14
N SER A 253 16.66 0.22 -15.84
CA SER A 253 16.16 1.49 -15.27
C SER A 253 16.85 2.70 -15.89
N GLU A 254 18.14 2.58 -16.20
CA GLU A 254 18.96 3.60 -16.86
C GLU A 254 18.49 3.86 -18.31
N GLU A 255 18.32 2.79 -19.09
CA GLU A 255 17.84 2.87 -20.49
C GLU A 255 16.39 3.38 -20.59
N TYR A 256 15.58 3.13 -19.54
CA TYR A 256 14.20 3.64 -19.47
C TYR A 256 14.18 5.17 -19.31
N GLY A 257 14.99 5.73 -18.43
CA GLY A 257 15.30 7.16 -18.30
C GLY A 257 14.13 8.12 -18.03
N GLN A 258 12.90 7.62 -17.82
CA GLN A 258 11.71 8.46 -17.67
C GLN A 258 11.28 8.70 -16.21
N SER A 259 11.93 8.04 -15.26
CA SER A 259 11.62 8.18 -13.84
C SER A 259 12.44 9.30 -13.21
N ARG A 260 11.78 10.21 -12.47
CA ARG A 260 12.47 11.21 -11.65
C ARG A 260 13.03 10.59 -10.37
N ALA A 261 12.22 9.77 -9.73
CA ALA A 261 12.61 9.08 -8.51
C ALA A 261 13.50 7.88 -8.81
N VAL A 262 14.59 7.76 -8.06
CA VAL A 262 15.41 6.53 -8.05
C VAL A 262 14.62 5.43 -7.35
N ARG A 263 14.44 4.31 -8.02
CA ARG A 263 13.72 3.14 -7.48
C ARG A 263 14.67 2.04 -7.06
N PRO A 264 14.43 1.33 -5.95
CA PRO A 264 15.26 0.21 -5.53
C PRO A 264 15.22 -0.92 -6.58
N ARG A 265 16.39 -1.51 -6.88
CA ARG A 265 16.47 -2.68 -7.77
C ARG A 265 15.93 -3.94 -7.12
N ASN A 266 16.06 -4.05 -5.80
CA ASN A 266 15.51 -5.14 -5.00
C ASN A 266 14.39 -4.63 -4.10
N SER A 267 13.16 -4.95 -4.45
CA SER A 267 11.92 -4.71 -3.70
C SER A 267 11.32 -6.01 -3.14
N ARG A 268 12.13 -7.06 -3.02
CA ARG A 268 11.68 -8.37 -2.53
C ARG A 268 11.46 -8.33 -1.02
N LEU A 269 10.26 -8.60 -0.59
CA LEU A 269 9.86 -8.64 0.81
C LEU A 269 9.67 -10.10 1.27
N ASP A 270 10.35 -10.51 2.34
CA ASP A 270 10.14 -11.81 2.97
C ASP A 270 8.89 -11.77 3.85
N THR A 271 7.95 -12.68 3.58
CA THR A 271 6.66 -12.78 4.27
C THR A 271 6.59 -13.88 5.33
N ALA A 272 7.68 -14.60 5.60
CA ALA A 272 7.72 -15.75 6.53
C ALA A 272 7.16 -15.41 7.93
N LYS A 273 7.37 -14.18 8.38
CA LYS A 273 6.87 -13.71 9.68
C LYS A 273 5.33 -13.72 9.78
N LEU A 274 4.59 -13.57 8.67
CA LEU A 274 3.12 -13.69 8.67
C LEU A 274 2.69 -15.07 9.14
N ALA A 275 3.23 -16.11 8.52
CA ALA A 275 2.92 -17.50 8.88
C ALA A 275 3.39 -17.83 10.31
N ALA A 276 4.58 -17.39 10.70
CA ALA A 276 5.12 -17.58 12.05
C ALA A 276 4.24 -16.91 13.12
N ALA A 277 3.62 -15.78 12.81
CA ALA A 277 2.66 -15.11 13.67
C ALA A 277 1.23 -15.69 13.57
N GLY A 278 1.02 -16.74 12.77
CA GLY A 278 -0.28 -17.40 12.60
C GLY A 278 -1.27 -16.63 11.72
N PHE A 279 -0.79 -15.72 10.88
CA PHE A 279 -1.60 -15.11 9.82
C PHE A 279 -1.55 -15.98 8.55
N ARG A 280 -2.67 -16.06 7.85
CA ARG A 280 -2.71 -16.73 6.54
C ARG A 280 -1.99 -15.87 5.51
N PRO A 281 -0.92 -16.38 4.85
CA PRO A 281 -0.24 -15.66 3.77
C PRO A 281 -1.21 -15.27 2.63
N LEU A 282 -0.82 -14.25 1.85
CA LEU A 282 -1.56 -13.88 0.66
C LEU A 282 -1.42 -15.00 -0.39
N PRO A 283 -2.45 -15.22 -1.24
CA PRO A 283 -2.40 -16.20 -2.32
C PRO A 283 -1.27 -15.95 -3.32
N ASP A 284 -1.07 -16.90 -4.22
CA ASP A 284 -0.14 -16.75 -5.33
C ASP A 284 -0.49 -15.56 -6.23
N TRP A 285 0.52 -14.82 -6.71
CA TRP A 285 0.30 -13.63 -7.52
C TRP A 285 -0.32 -13.94 -8.89
N GLN A 286 -0.08 -15.15 -9.45
CA GLN A 286 -0.71 -15.56 -10.70
C GLN A 286 -2.22 -15.76 -10.52
N ASP A 287 -2.63 -16.43 -9.42
CA ASP A 287 -4.04 -16.56 -9.06
C ASP A 287 -4.67 -15.17 -8.82
N ALA A 288 -3.98 -14.31 -8.09
CA ALA A 288 -4.42 -12.93 -7.84
C ALA A 288 -4.61 -12.12 -9.14
N LEU A 289 -3.67 -12.27 -10.10
CA LEU A 289 -3.78 -11.63 -11.41
C LEU A 289 -4.97 -12.17 -12.20
N ALA A 290 -5.19 -13.49 -12.21
CA ALA A 290 -6.34 -14.09 -12.89
C ALA A 290 -7.67 -13.58 -12.32
N ARG A 291 -7.79 -13.51 -10.99
CA ARG A 291 -8.98 -12.94 -10.32
C ARG A 291 -9.20 -11.46 -10.66
N TYR A 292 -8.13 -10.68 -10.73
CA TYR A 292 -8.22 -9.27 -11.13
C TYR A 292 -8.71 -9.13 -12.57
N LEU A 293 -8.13 -9.89 -13.52
CA LEU A 293 -8.52 -9.83 -14.92
C LEU A 293 -9.98 -10.27 -15.13
N ALA A 294 -10.43 -11.30 -14.43
CA ALA A 294 -11.83 -11.73 -14.47
C ALA A 294 -12.80 -10.66 -13.95
N ALA A 295 -12.39 -9.88 -12.93
CA ALA A 295 -13.21 -8.82 -12.35
C ALA A 295 -13.23 -7.51 -13.19
N GLU A 296 -12.23 -7.30 -14.08
CA GLU A 296 -12.15 -6.14 -14.98
C GLU A 296 -12.80 -6.42 -16.36
N GLN A 297 -13.19 -7.67 -16.64
CA GLN A 297 -13.98 -7.98 -17.84
C GLN A 297 -15.39 -7.41 -17.65
N PRO A 298 -15.96 -6.71 -18.67
CA PRO A 298 -17.29 -6.08 -18.60
C PRO A 298 -18.41 -7.11 -18.54
#